data_3df1c902b134728ec01ccd5b2c36061e
#
_entry.id   3df1c902b134728ec01ccd5b2c36061e
#
_cell.length_a   1.000
_cell.length_b   1.000
_cell.length_c   1.000
_cell.angle_alpha   90.00
_cell.angle_beta   90.00
_cell.angle_gamma   90.00
#
_symmetry.space_group_name_H-M   'P 1'
#
loop_
_entity.id
_entity.type
_entity.pdbx_description
1 polymer ?
#
loop_
_entity_poly.entity_id
_entity_poly.type
_entity_poly.pdbx_seq_one_letter_code
_entity_poly.pdbx_strand_id
1 'polypeptide(L)'
;MKDGLDTGPGFFPDEDDRILADAAHRAFAEPGDPEAAIDGMGILGVVGETLPLGAACIVVTEAARAGLDYPLPEALCHAAALGRAGGADAMRAAFARRGPSGRARGPAGLPLLLIEPGGTRVLPACGAPRDRADPLALPEETEVEGEGTRGPDLRALAWTTLAAAILGAGEAMLEAALSHLRTRTQFGRPLGSMGALRHRAADDWVRLEDIRAATDRAAVAFDADGARAALPHARIAKALASEYGPIVAENAIHAHGAMGFTWEVGLHRPLALIRQRAATLGTARQLMAEIGETYLEEPR
;
A
#
# COMPACT_ATOMS: atom_id res chain seq x y z
N MET A 1 -1.46 38.76 -18.40
CA MET A 1 -0.32 38.12 -17.74
C MET A 1 -0.84 36.80 -17.19
N LYS A 2 -0.79 35.78 -18.04
CA LYS A 2 -1.14 34.39 -17.71
C LYS A 2 0.17 33.61 -17.88
N ASP A 3 1.03 33.72 -16.89
CA ASP A 3 2.17 32.80 -16.80
C ASP A 3 1.65 31.54 -16.12
N GLY A 4 1.43 30.52 -16.96
CA GLY A 4 1.08 29.19 -16.51
C GLY A 4 2.20 28.68 -15.61
N LEU A 5 1.85 28.32 -14.42
CA LEU A 5 2.60 27.32 -13.69
C LEU A 5 2.62 26.09 -14.59
N ASP A 6 3.79 25.81 -15.16
CA ASP A 6 4.07 24.56 -15.83
C ASP A 6 3.99 23.48 -14.72
N THR A 7 2.78 22.99 -14.48
CA THR A 7 2.58 21.77 -13.71
C THR A 7 3.06 20.66 -14.59
N GLY A 8 4.29 20.23 -14.38
CA GLY A 8 4.88 19.12 -15.09
C GLY A 8 3.91 17.93 -15.20
N PRO A 9 4.14 17.02 -16.15
CA PRO A 9 3.19 15.97 -16.49
C PRO A 9 2.81 15.17 -15.23
N GLY A 10 1.50 15.05 -14.95
CA GLY A 10 0.97 14.00 -14.11
C GLY A 10 0.68 14.32 -12.64
N PHE A 11 0.40 15.58 -12.23
CA PHE A 11 -0.01 15.87 -10.85
C PHE A 11 -1.51 15.65 -10.58
N PHE A 12 -2.32 15.50 -11.62
CA PHE A 12 -3.75 15.20 -11.49
C PHE A 12 -4.08 13.97 -12.34
N PRO A 13 -4.97 13.07 -11.84
CA PRO A 13 -5.44 11.93 -12.62
C PRO A 13 -6.02 12.41 -13.96
N ASP A 14 -5.50 11.93 -15.05
CA ASP A 14 -6.03 12.18 -16.37
C ASP A 14 -7.30 11.33 -16.60
N GLU A 15 -7.84 11.38 -17.83
CA GLU A 15 -9.06 10.63 -18.16
C GLU A 15 -8.80 9.11 -18.17
N ASP A 16 -7.64 8.69 -18.63
CA ASP A 16 -7.24 7.27 -18.67
C ASP A 16 -7.04 6.71 -17.26
N ASP A 17 -6.45 7.48 -16.34
CA ASP A 17 -6.33 7.12 -14.93
C ASP A 17 -7.69 6.91 -14.26
N ARG A 18 -8.66 7.78 -14.56
CA ARG A 18 -10.04 7.65 -14.03
C ARG A 18 -10.75 6.43 -14.58
N ILE A 19 -10.60 6.15 -15.87
CA ILE A 19 -11.15 4.95 -16.51
C ILE A 19 -10.56 3.69 -15.87
N LEU A 20 -9.26 3.67 -15.62
CA LEU A 20 -8.59 2.56 -14.97
C LEU A 20 -9.06 2.38 -13.52
N ALA A 21 -9.17 3.47 -12.75
CA ALA A 21 -9.68 3.42 -11.38
C ALA A 21 -11.12 2.88 -11.32
N ASP A 22 -12.00 3.35 -12.21
CA ASP A 22 -13.37 2.87 -12.31
C ASP A 22 -13.46 1.39 -12.73
N ALA A 23 -12.57 0.95 -13.62
CA ALA A 23 -12.50 -0.45 -14.04
C ALA A 23 -12.02 -1.33 -12.88
N ALA A 24 -10.97 -0.92 -12.16
CA ALA A 24 -10.45 -1.62 -10.99
C ALA A 24 -11.49 -1.66 -9.86
N HIS A 25 -12.14 -0.54 -9.58
CA HIS A 25 -13.21 -0.48 -8.59
C HIS A 25 -14.32 -1.49 -8.88
N ARG A 26 -14.80 -1.55 -10.12
CA ARG A 26 -15.84 -2.53 -10.52
C ARG A 26 -15.35 -3.97 -10.43
N ALA A 27 -14.12 -4.23 -10.86
CA ALA A 27 -13.56 -5.57 -10.82
C ALA A 27 -13.41 -6.13 -9.40
N PHE A 28 -13.10 -5.27 -8.42
CA PHE A 28 -12.87 -5.66 -7.03
C PHE A 28 -14.10 -5.50 -6.12
N ALA A 29 -15.13 -4.78 -6.55
CA ALA A 29 -16.36 -4.59 -5.76
C ALA A 29 -17.24 -5.85 -5.68
N GLU A 30 -17.12 -6.76 -6.63
CA GLU A 30 -17.91 -7.99 -6.63
C GLU A 30 -17.22 -9.06 -5.76
N PRO A 31 -17.98 -9.75 -4.87
CA PRO A 31 -17.43 -10.86 -4.11
C PRO A 31 -17.06 -12.01 -5.06
N GLY A 32 -15.79 -12.33 -5.16
CA GLY A 32 -15.26 -13.34 -6.08
C GLY A 32 -13.88 -13.82 -5.66
N ASP A 33 -13.27 -14.63 -6.54
CA ASP A 33 -11.89 -15.05 -6.38
C ASP A 33 -10.95 -13.87 -6.68
N PRO A 34 -10.15 -13.41 -5.69
CA PRO A 34 -9.21 -12.31 -5.88
C PRO A 34 -8.22 -12.53 -7.03
N GLU A 35 -7.79 -13.77 -7.24
CA GLU A 35 -6.84 -14.12 -8.30
C GLU A 35 -7.47 -13.97 -9.67
N ALA A 36 -8.71 -14.45 -9.84
CA ALA A 36 -9.45 -14.29 -11.09
C ALA A 36 -9.71 -12.82 -11.43
N ALA A 37 -10.01 -11.96 -10.45
CA ALA A 37 -10.19 -10.54 -10.67
C ALA A 37 -8.90 -9.86 -11.14
N ILE A 38 -7.76 -10.19 -10.53
CA ILE A 38 -6.43 -9.68 -10.89
C ILE A 38 -6.01 -10.16 -12.28
N ASP A 39 -6.19 -11.45 -12.57
CA ASP A 39 -5.87 -12.03 -13.88
C ASP A 39 -6.74 -11.43 -14.98
N GLY A 40 -8.03 -11.20 -14.70
CA GLY A 40 -8.95 -10.55 -15.63
C GLY A 40 -8.54 -9.13 -16.01
N MET A 41 -7.85 -8.41 -15.12
CA MET A 41 -7.33 -7.08 -15.41
C MET A 41 -5.97 -7.09 -16.14
N GLY A 42 -5.24 -8.22 -16.13
CA GLY A 42 -3.93 -8.33 -16.78
C GLY A 42 -2.85 -7.42 -16.19
N ILE A 43 -2.95 -7.07 -14.90
CA ILE A 43 -2.11 -6.04 -14.25
C ILE A 43 -0.77 -6.56 -13.70
N LEU A 44 -0.54 -7.86 -13.67
CA LEU A 44 0.72 -8.43 -13.19
C LEU A 44 1.80 -8.42 -14.29
N GLY A 45 2.01 -7.23 -14.87
CA GLY A 45 3.12 -6.94 -15.76
C GLY A 45 4.40 -6.59 -15.02
N VAL A 46 5.49 -6.44 -15.77
CA VAL A 46 6.75 -5.93 -15.22
C VAL A 46 6.65 -4.41 -15.12
N VAL A 47 6.55 -3.91 -13.89
CA VAL A 47 6.47 -2.46 -13.65
C VAL A 47 7.74 -1.77 -14.14
N GLY A 48 7.57 -0.69 -14.89
CA GLY A 48 8.65 0.04 -15.54
C GLY A 48 9.01 -0.46 -16.96
N GLU A 49 8.45 -1.61 -17.40
CA GLU A 49 8.63 -2.14 -18.75
C GLU A 49 7.30 -2.23 -19.52
N THR A 50 6.34 -2.96 -18.95
CA THR A 50 5.02 -3.21 -19.56
C THR A 50 3.86 -2.56 -18.81
N LEU A 51 4.09 -2.13 -17.57
CA LEU A 51 3.10 -1.49 -16.71
C LEU A 51 3.71 -0.23 -16.07
N PRO A 52 3.17 0.98 -16.31
CA PRO A 52 3.56 2.20 -15.58
C PRO A 52 3.31 2.04 -14.07
N LEU A 53 4.19 2.61 -13.23
CA LEU A 53 4.01 2.55 -11.79
C LEU A 53 2.76 3.32 -11.34
N GLY A 54 2.42 4.43 -12.03
CA GLY A 54 1.18 5.17 -11.80
C GLY A 54 -0.05 4.27 -11.92
N ALA A 55 -0.16 3.54 -13.03
CA ALA A 55 -1.24 2.59 -13.25
C ALA A 55 -1.27 1.46 -12.19
N ALA A 56 -0.10 0.93 -11.82
CA ALA A 56 -0.01 -0.06 -10.75
C ALA A 56 -0.51 0.49 -9.41
N CYS A 57 -0.19 1.73 -9.05
CA CYS A 57 -0.65 2.37 -7.82
C CYS A 57 -2.17 2.56 -7.79
N ILE A 58 -2.78 2.96 -8.90
CA ILE A 58 -4.25 3.08 -9.02
C ILE A 58 -4.91 1.75 -8.68
N VAL A 59 -4.47 0.68 -9.33
CA VAL A 59 -5.05 -0.65 -9.10
C VAL A 59 -4.80 -1.16 -7.68
N VAL A 60 -3.61 -0.94 -7.11
CA VAL A 60 -3.30 -1.30 -5.72
C VAL A 60 -4.19 -0.53 -4.74
N THR A 61 -4.45 0.76 -5.00
CA THR A 61 -5.33 1.58 -4.17
C THR A 61 -6.75 1.04 -4.18
N GLU A 62 -7.32 0.76 -5.36
CA GLU A 62 -8.67 0.23 -5.48
C GLU A 62 -8.81 -1.19 -4.92
N ALA A 63 -7.81 -2.06 -5.11
CA ALA A 63 -7.78 -3.39 -4.50
C ALA A 63 -7.78 -3.31 -2.96
N ALA A 64 -6.97 -2.44 -2.39
CA ALA A 64 -6.91 -2.24 -0.94
C ALA A 64 -8.19 -1.58 -0.40
N ARG A 65 -8.79 -0.65 -1.13
CA ARG A 65 -10.07 -0.01 -0.80
C ARG A 65 -11.23 -1.01 -0.79
N ALA A 66 -11.24 -1.92 -1.74
CA ALA A 66 -12.21 -3.03 -1.79
C ALA A 66 -11.95 -4.12 -0.74
N GLY A 67 -10.82 -4.09 -0.04
CA GLY A 67 -10.43 -5.10 0.93
C GLY A 67 -10.03 -6.44 0.30
N LEU A 68 -9.48 -6.42 -0.91
CA LEU A 68 -9.05 -7.60 -1.64
C LEU A 68 -7.95 -8.35 -0.86
N ASP A 69 -8.17 -9.63 -0.58
CA ASP A 69 -7.20 -10.48 0.15
C ASP A 69 -6.16 -11.08 -0.82
N TYR A 70 -5.36 -10.21 -1.42
CA TYR A 70 -4.25 -10.59 -2.28
C TYR A 70 -3.02 -9.69 -2.04
N PRO A 71 -1.79 -10.25 -1.96
CA PRO A 71 -0.56 -9.47 -1.70
C PRO A 71 -0.06 -8.76 -2.97
N LEU A 72 -0.85 -7.83 -3.50
CA LEU A 72 -0.59 -7.18 -4.79
C LEU A 72 0.74 -6.40 -4.85
N PRO A 73 1.16 -5.61 -3.84
CA PRO A 73 2.47 -4.98 -3.84
C PRO A 73 3.64 -5.98 -3.96
N GLU A 74 3.54 -7.11 -3.24
CA GLU A 74 4.52 -8.18 -3.29
C GLU A 74 4.55 -8.88 -4.64
N ALA A 75 3.38 -9.15 -5.23
CA ALA A 75 3.26 -9.79 -6.53
C ALA A 75 3.87 -8.94 -7.64
N LEU A 76 3.63 -7.63 -7.63
CA LEU A 76 4.25 -6.68 -8.56
C LEU A 76 5.78 -6.64 -8.41
N CYS A 77 6.28 -6.61 -7.17
CA CYS A 77 7.71 -6.70 -6.91
C CYS A 77 8.30 -8.04 -7.34
N HIS A 78 7.57 -9.14 -7.19
CA HIS A 78 8.01 -10.47 -7.63
C HIS A 78 8.12 -10.54 -9.16
N ALA A 79 7.10 -10.06 -9.88
CA ALA A 79 7.15 -9.96 -11.34
C ALA A 79 8.36 -9.13 -11.82
N ALA A 80 8.59 -7.97 -11.20
CA ALA A 80 9.73 -7.11 -11.51
C ALA A 80 11.08 -7.77 -11.17
N ALA A 81 11.18 -8.51 -10.05
CA ALA A 81 12.40 -9.22 -9.67
C ALA A 81 12.75 -10.36 -10.65
N LEU A 82 11.74 -11.02 -11.20
CA LEU A 82 11.90 -12.10 -12.18
C LEU A 82 12.01 -11.59 -13.63
N GLY A 83 11.73 -10.31 -13.89
CA GLY A 83 11.70 -9.73 -15.24
C GLY A 83 10.65 -10.38 -16.14
N ARG A 84 9.51 -10.82 -15.57
CA ARG A 84 8.43 -11.47 -16.33
C ARG A 84 7.07 -11.24 -15.72
N ALA A 85 6.07 -11.10 -16.56
CA ALA A 85 4.67 -11.16 -16.18
C ALA A 85 4.24 -12.61 -15.84
N GLY A 86 3.14 -12.75 -15.12
CA GLY A 86 2.56 -14.05 -14.79
C GLY A 86 1.15 -13.93 -14.23
N GLY A 87 0.45 -15.06 -14.11
CA GLY A 87 -0.85 -15.12 -13.45
C GLY A 87 -0.75 -14.87 -11.93
N ALA A 88 -1.88 -14.52 -11.33
CA ALA A 88 -1.96 -14.14 -9.92
C ALA A 88 -1.39 -15.20 -8.98
N ASP A 89 -1.72 -16.46 -9.17
CA ASP A 89 -1.21 -17.56 -8.36
C ASP A 89 0.33 -17.68 -8.45
N ALA A 90 0.89 -17.61 -9.67
CA ALA A 90 2.32 -17.72 -9.90
C ALA A 90 3.14 -16.54 -9.36
N MET A 91 2.51 -15.37 -9.18
CA MET A 91 3.17 -14.15 -8.71
C MET A 91 3.01 -13.91 -7.21
N ARG A 92 2.27 -14.74 -6.49
CA ARG A 92 2.19 -14.63 -5.03
C ARG A 92 3.57 -14.66 -4.40
N ALA A 93 3.83 -13.72 -3.52
CA ALA A 93 5.08 -13.61 -2.77
C ALA A 93 4.84 -12.87 -1.45
N ALA A 94 5.86 -12.82 -0.61
CA ALA A 94 5.81 -12.02 0.61
C ALA A 94 7.12 -11.26 0.82
N PHE A 95 7.05 -10.07 1.40
CA PHE A 95 8.24 -9.36 1.82
C PHE A 95 8.90 -10.05 3.01
N ALA A 96 10.21 -10.22 2.91
CA ALA A 96 11.04 -10.74 3.97
C ALA A 96 11.76 -9.62 4.72
N ARG A 97 12.14 -9.92 5.95
CA ARG A 97 13.04 -9.08 6.76
C ARG A 97 14.24 -9.89 7.22
N ARG A 98 15.30 -9.25 7.63
CA ARG A 98 16.39 -9.96 8.30
C ARG A 98 16.00 -10.32 9.73
N GLY A 99 16.14 -11.60 10.05
CA GLY A 99 16.03 -12.08 11.42
C GLY A 99 17.29 -11.80 12.24
N PRO A 100 17.26 -12.10 13.55
CA PRO A 100 18.43 -11.92 14.44
C PRO A 100 19.65 -12.73 14.01
N SER A 101 19.44 -13.86 13.34
CA SER A 101 20.50 -14.72 12.76
C SER A 101 21.15 -14.15 11.50
N GLY A 102 20.65 -13.02 10.97
CA GLY A 102 21.05 -12.46 9.68
C GLY A 102 20.38 -13.16 8.47
N ARG A 103 19.59 -14.21 8.69
CA ARG A 103 18.85 -14.92 7.65
C ARG A 103 17.58 -14.16 7.25
N ALA A 104 17.06 -14.43 6.06
CA ALA A 104 15.75 -13.93 5.66
C ALA A 104 14.65 -14.61 6.45
N ARG A 105 13.67 -13.83 6.92
CA ARG A 105 12.53 -14.29 7.70
C ARG A 105 11.24 -13.75 7.11
N GLY A 106 10.27 -14.63 6.92
CA GLY A 106 8.96 -14.26 6.38
C GLY A 106 7.95 -15.40 6.47
N PRO A 107 6.74 -15.22 5.91
CA PRO A 107 5.68 -16.21 5.95
C PRO A 107 6.09 -17.52 5.28
N ALA A 108 5.69 -18.65 5.87
CA ALA A 108 5.88 -19.97 5.27
C ALA A 108 5.01 -20.16 4.02
N GLY A 109 5.49 -20.98 3.09
CA GLY A 109 4.74 -21.40 1.90
C GLY A 109 4.71 -20.44 0.72
N LEU A 110 5.34 -19.26 0.83
CA LEU A 110 5.45 -18.29 -0.25
C LEU A 110 6.92 -17.99 -0.58
N PRO A 111 7.25 -17.66 -1.85
CA PRO A 111 8.52 -17.04 -2.19
C PRO A 111 8.72 -15.76 -1.39
N LEU A 112 9.94 -15.52 -0.92
CA LEU A 112 10.26 -14.37 -0.08
C LEU A 112 11.09 -13.36 -0.85
N LEU A 113 10.68 -12.08 -0.78
CA LEU A 113 11.38 -10.95 -1.37
C LEU A 113 12.16 -10.21 -0.29
N LEU A 114 13.45 -10.41 -0.22
CA LEU A 114 14.34 -9.64 0.64
C LEU A 114 14.87 -8.44 -0.13
N ILE A 115 14.27 -7.27 0.11
CA ILE A 115 14.61 -6.01 -0.56
C ILE A 115 15.59 -5.24 0.32
N GLU A 116 16.78 -4.98 -0.22
CA GLU A 116 17.88 -4.30 0.47
C GLU A 116 18.49 -3.20 -0.40
N PRO A 117 19.26 -2.27 0.17
CA PRO A 117 20.00 -1.30 -0.62
C PRO A 117 20.88 -1.98 -1.68
N GLY A 118 20.67 -1.60 -2.94
CA GLY A 118 21.44 -2.13 -4.08
C GLY A 118 20.95 -3.44 -4.66
N GLY A 119 19.84 -4.01 -4.21
CA GLY A 119 19.26 -5.17 -4.88
C GLY A 119 18.19 -5.93 -4.09
N THR A 120 17.49 -6.78 -4.80
CA THR A 120 16.48 -7.68 -4.25
C THR A 120 16.98 -9.11 -4.36
N ARG A 121 16.63 -9.96 -3.40
CA ARG A 121 16.80 -11.42 -3.48
C ARG A 121 15.46 -12.11 -3.41
N VAL A 122 15.19 -12.94 -4.40
CA VAL A 122 14.02 -13.83 -4.42
C VAL A 122 14.44 -15.16 -3.84
N LEU A 123 13.91 -15.50 -2.69
CA LEU A 123 14.17 -16.75 -1.99
C LEU A 123 13.01 -17.73 -2.24
N PRO A 124 13.28 -19.02 -2.36
CA PRO A 124 12.24 -20.02 -2.60
C PRO A 124 11.26 -20.10 -1.42
N ALA A 125 10.05 -20.54 -1.71
CA ALA A 125 9.07 -20.87 -0.67
C ALA A 125 9.64 -21.96 0.26
N CYS A 126 9.48 -21.76 1.58
CA CYS A 126 9.89 -22.73 2.59
C CYS A 126 8.70 -23.05 3.52
N GLY A 127 8.53 -24.34 3.83
CA GLY A 127 7.42 -24.81 4.65
C GLY A 127 6.10 -24.92 3.88
N ALA A 128 5.07 -25.43 4.54
CA ALA A 128 3.72 -25.51 3.98
C ALA A 128 2.96 -24.20 4.25
N PRO A 129 2.14 -23.72 3.30
CA PRO A 129 1.23 -22.62 3.56
C PRO A 129 0.27 -23.05 4.67
N ARG A 130 0.07 -22.19 5.67
CA ARG A 130 -0.98 -22.42 6.67
C ARG A 130 -2.33 -22.05 6.10
N ASP A 131 -3.32 -22.91 6.40
CA ASP A 131 -4.73 -22.55 6.22
C ASP A 131 -5.04 -21.36 7.15
N ARG A 132 -5.45 -20.24 6.57
CA ARG A 132 -5.78 -19.01 7.30
C ARG A 132 -7.20 -19.12 7.86
N ALA A 133 -7.40 -19.96 8.85
CA ALA A 133 -8.66 -20.02 9.58
C ALA A 133 -8.91 -18.75 10.39
N ASP A 134 -7.86 -18.01 10.77
CA ASP A 134 -7.93 -16.74 11.47
C ASP A 134 -7.29 -15.62 10.63
N PRO A 135 -8.07 -14.69 10.07
CA PRO A 135 -7.55 -13.58 9.27
C PRO A 135 -6.69 -12.60 10.07
N LEU A 136 -6.70 -12.66 11.40
CA LEU A 136 -5.84 -11.85 12.28
C LEU A 136 -4.61 -12.62 12.78
N ALA A 137 -4.52 -13.92 12.54
CA ALA A 137 -3.34 -14.67 12.91
C ALA A 137 -2.15 -14.15 12.11
N LEU A 138 -1.12 -13.72 12.83
CA LEU A 138 0.17 -13.44 12.21
C LEU A 138 0.68 -14.73 11.57
N PRO A 139 1.12 -14.70 10.30
CA PRO A 139 1.67 -15.86 9.64
C PRO A 139 2.86 -16.37 10.45
N GLU A 140 2.98 -17.70 10.59
CA GLU A 140 4.17 -18.27 11.18
C GLU A 140 5.37 -17.91 10.29
N GLU A 141 6.32 -17.21 10.87
CA GLU A 141 7.52 -16.80 10.17
C GLU A 141 8.56 -17.93 10.23
N THR A 142 9.11 -18.26 9.07
CA THR A 142 10.23 -19.18 8.94
C THR A 142 11.50 -18.45 8.54
N GLU A 143 12.65 -18.93 9.01
CA GLU A 143 13.95 -18.48 8.50
C GLU A 143 14.30 -19.29 7.26
N VAL A 144 14.66 -18.59 6.19
CA VAL A 144 15.05 -19.22 4.92
C VAL A 144 16.54 -19.06 4.70
N GLU A 145 17.20 -20.18 4.43
CA GLU A 145 18.60 -20.24 4.01
C GLU A 145 18.69 -20.26 2.48
N GLY A 146 19.70 -19.62 1.96
CA GLY A 146 20.02 -19.65 0.54
C GLY A 146 20.42 -18.28 -0.01
N GLU A 147 21.12 -18.32 -1.12
CA GLU A 147 21.53 -17.08 -1.80
C GLU A 147 20.36 -16.45 -2.58
N GLY A 148 19.38 -17.24 -3.02
CA GLY A 148 18.25 -16.78 -3.82
C GLY A 148 18.66 -16.25 -5.19
N THR A 149 17.67 -15.88 -6.01
CA THR A 149 17.90 -15.18 -7.27
C THR A 149 18.06 -13.69 -7.01
N ARG A 150 19.11 -13.09 -7.55
CA ARG A 150 19.33 -11.64 -7.42
C ARG A 150 18.54 -10.91 -8.49
N GLY A 151 17.91 -9.81 -8.09
CA GLY A 151 17.16 -8.88 -8.92
C GLY A 151 17.55 -7.43 -8.67
N PRO A 152 16.90 -6.49 -9.38
CA PRO A 152 17.15 -5.06 -9.24
C PRO A 152 16.80 -4.53 -7.85
N ASP A 153 17.17 -3.28 -7.58
CA ASP A 153 16.72 -2.56 -6.39
C ASP A 153 15.25 -2.16 -6.54
N LEU A 154 14.39 -2.84 -5.82
CA LEU A 154 12.93 -2.65 -5.88
C LEU A 154 12.38 -1.78 -4.75
N ARG A 155 13.23 -1.09 -3.98
CA ARG A 155 12.74 -0.25 -2.86
C ARG A 155 11.76 0.81 -3.31
N ALA A 156 12.04 1.50 -4.42
CA ALA A 156 11.13 2.53 -4.93
C ALA A 156 9.77 1.95 -5.31
N LEU A 157 9.73 0.84 -6.04
CA LEU A 157 8.50 0.13 -6.40
C LEU A 157 7.73 -0.32 -5.15
N ALA A 158 8.42 -1.02 -4.23
CA ALA A 158 7.81 -1.58 -3.03
C ALA A 158 7.25 -0.48 -2.10
N TRP A 159 8.01 0.60 -1.86
CA TRP A 159 7.54 1.69 -1.00
C TRP A 159 6.34 2.42 -1.61
N THR A 160 6.35 2.69 -2.92
CA THR A 160 5.24 3.39 -3.59
C THR A 160 3.97 2.54 -3.59
N THR A 161 4.06 1.25 -3.92
CA THR A 161 2.89 0.35 -3.92
C THR A 161 2.37 0.05 -2.51
N LEU A 162 3.24 -0.02 -1.50
CA LEU A 162 2.83 -0.11 -0.09
C LEU A 162 2.09 1.15 0.38
N ALA A 163 2.55 2.34 -0.04
CA ALA A 163 1.86 3.60 0.25
C ALA A 163 0.47 3.64 -0.40
N ALA A 164 0.36 3.21 -1.67
CA ALA A 164 -0.91 3.08 -2.37
C ALA A 164 -1.88 2.12 -1.67
N ALA A 165 -1.40 0.97 -1.17
CA ALA A 165 -2.22 0.03 -0.42
C ALA A 165 -2.72 0.60 0.93
N ILE A 166 -1.89 1.37 1.64
CA ILE A 166 -2.30 2.05 2.88
C ILE A 166 -3.32 3.15 2.56
N LEU A 167 -3.12 3.91 1.47
CA LEU A 167 -4.06 4.94 1.01
C LEU A 167 -5.45 4.36 0.78
N GLY A 168 -5.58 3.33 -0.07
CA GLY A 168 -6.86 2.74 -0.40
C GLY A 168 -7.60 2.17 0.82
N ALA A 169 -6.90 1.45 1.69
CA ALA A 169 -7.48 0.95 2.94
C ALA A 169 -7.89 2.10 3.89
N GLY A 170 -7.11 3.18 3.95
CA GLY A 170 -7.43 4.38 4.74
C GLY A 170 -8.69 5.09 4.22
N GLU A 171 -8.85 5.19 2.91
CA GLU A 171 -10.04 5.76 2.27
C GLU A 171 -11.31 4.96 2.59
N ALA A 172 -11.23 3.64 2.50
CA ALA A 172 -12.35 2.77 2.89
C ALA A 172 -12.77 2.99 4.35
N MET A 173 -11.79 3.13 5.24
CA MET A 173 -12.06 3.39 6.65
C MET A 173 -12.67 4.76 6.90
N LEU A 174 -12.16 5.81 6.24
CA LEU A 174 -12.74 7.16 6.34
C LEU A 174 -14.16 7.18 5.76
N GLU A 175 -14.42 6.53 4.64
CA GLU A 175 -15.74 6.44 4.03
C GLU A 175 -16.75 5.73 4.96
N ALA A 176 -16.35 4.62 5.57
CA ALA A 176 -17.17 3.92 6.58
C ALA A 176 -17.49 4.84 7.77
N ALA A 177 -16.49 5.58 8.27
CA ALA A 177 -16.68 6.53 9.36
C ALA A 177 -17.66 7.65 8.97
N LEU A 178 -17.49 8.23 7.78
CA LEU A 178 -18.38 9.30 7.28
C LEU A 178 -19.81 8.80 7.10
N SER A 179 -20.01 7.59 6.58
CA SER A 179 -21.32 6.95 6.47
C SER A 179 -21.98 6.78 7.83
N HIS A 180 -21.22 6.26 8.80
CA HIS A 180 -21.71 6.11 10.18
C HIS A 180 -22.07 7.45 10.82
N LEU A 181 -21.22 8.47 10.69
CA LEU A 181 -21.49 9.81 11.26
C LEU A 181 -22.71 10.49 10.65
N ARG A 182 -23.03 10.22 9.37
CA ARG A 182 -24.24 10.76 8.69
C ARG A 182 -25.53 10.10 9.20
N THR A 183 -25.49 8.81 9.47
CA THR A 183 -26.67 8.00 9.79
C THR A 183 -26.94 7.86 11.28
N ARG A 184 -25.90 7.80 12.10
CA ARG A 184 -26.04 7.60 13.56
C ARG A 184 -26.51 8.87 14.25
N THR A 185 -27.64 8.76 14.97
CA THR A 185 -28.22 9.86 15.77
C THR A 185 -27.93 9.63 17.25
N GLN A 186 -27.40 10.64 17.92
CA GLN A 186 -27.24 10.73 19.37
C GLN A 186 -27.46 12.18 19.81
N PHE A 187 -27.91 12.39 21.05
CA PHE A 187 -28.23 13.73 21.58
C PHE A 187 -29.23 14.51 20.71
N GLY A 188 -30.18 13.79 20.10
CA GLY A 188 -31.24 14.39 19.25
C GLY A 188 -30.81 14.83 17.85
N ARG A 189 -29.59 14.53 17.41
CA ARG A 189 -29.06 14.92 16.09
C ARG A 189 -28.05 13.93 15.53
N PRO A 190 -27.79 13.92 14.20
CA PRO A 190 -26.75 13.10 13.62
C PRO A 190 -25.37 13.43 14.20
N LEU A 191 -24.52 12.42 14.43
CA LEU A 191 -23.15 12.62 14.94
C LEU A 191 -22.32 13.53 14.05
N GLY A 192 -22.49 13.46 12.74
CA GLY A 192 -21.82 14.33 11.75
C GLY A 192 -22.19 15.82 11.87
N SER A 193 -23.19 16.19 12.68
CA SER A 193 -23.47 17.60 12.99
C SER A 193 -22.55 18.18 14.07
N MET A 194 -21.78 17.32 14.78
CA MET A 194 -20.87 17.75 15.84
C MET A 194 -19.54 18.25 15.27
N GLY A 195 -19.17 19.49 15.60
CA GLY A 195 -17.99 20.16 15.05
C GLY A 195 -16.70 19.36 15.24
N ALA A 196 -16.45 18.82 16.43
CA ALA A 196 -15.23 18.05 16.72
C ALA A 196 -15.07 16.82 15.83
N LEU A 197 -16.16 16.09 15.51
CA LEU A 197 -16.13 14.92 14.63
C LEU A 197 -15.92 15.33 13.17
N ARG A 198 -16.52 16.47 12.75
CA ARG A 198 -16.31 17.02 11.41
C ARG A 198 -14.87 17.46 11.19
N HIS A 199 -14.27 18.15 12.16
CA HIS A 199 -12.88 18.59 12.06
C HIS A 199 -11.92 17.39 11.99
N ARG A 200 -12.14 16.36 12.82
CA ARG A 200 -11.34 15.13 12.76
C ARG A 200 -11.44 14.45 11.39
N ALA A 201 -12.64 14.33 10.84
CA ALA A 201 -12.81 13.74 9.52
C ALA A 201 -12.15 14.58 8.40
N ALA A 202 -12.16 15.90 8.54
CA ALA A 202 -11.45 16.80 7.60
C ALA A 202 -9.92 16.64 7.72
N ASP A 203 -9.39 16.53 8.94
CA ASP A 203 -7.97 16.26 9.16
C ASP A 203 -7.54 14.91 8.59
N ASP A 204 -8.39 13.88 8.71
CA ASP A 204 -8.12 12.56 8.14
C ASP A 204 -8.15 12.58 6.62
N TRP A 205 -9.06 13.34 6.02
CA TRP A 205 -9.07 13.60 4.59
C TRP A 205 -7.74 14.24 4.13
N VAL A 206 -7.28 15.29 4.81
CA VAL A 206 -6.01 15.97 4.47
C VAL A 206 -4.84 14.98 4.54
N ARG A 207 -4.78 14.12 5.58
CA ARG A 207 -3.74 13.11 5.70
C ARG A 207 -3.72 12.13 4.52
N LEU A 208 -4.90 11.71 4.05
CA LEU A 208 -5.00 10.82 2.89
C LEU A 208 -4.57 11.53 1.60
N GLU A 209 -4.91 12.81 1.43
CA GLU A 209 -4.45 13.59 0.28
C GLU A 209 -2.92 13.81 0.29
N ASP A 210 -2.30 13.98 1.45
CA ASP A 210 -0.85 14.03 1.58
C ASP A 210 -0.19 12.70 1.14
N ILE A 211 -0.77 11.56 1.54
CA ILE A 211 -0.31 10.24 1.09
C ILE A 211 -0.47 10.09 -0.42
N ARG A 212 -1.63 10.49 -0.96
CA ARG A 212 -1.92 10.43 -2.40
C ARG A 212 -0.90 11.24 -3.18
N ALA A 213 -0.74 12.53 -2.87
CA ALA A 213 0.17 13.42 -3.57
C ALA A 213 1.63 12.92 -3.55
N ALA A 214 2.08 12.38 -2.41
CA ALA A 214 3.42 11.82 -2.30
C ALA A 214 3.57 10.52 -3.12
N THR A 215 2.54 9.67 -3.16
CA THR A 215 2.52 8.43 -3.94
C THR A 215 2.55 8.73 -5.44
N ASP A 216 1.71 9.66 -5.89
CA ASP A 216 1.67 10.10 -7.30
C ASP A 216 3.00 10.72 -7.72
N ARG A 217 3.61 11.55 -6.87
CA ARG A 217 4.93 12.13 -7.13
C ARG A 217 6.01 11.04 -7.29
N ALA A 218 5.96 10.00 -6.48
CA ALA A 218 6.90 8.88 -6.57
C ALA A 218 6.69 8.07 -7.85
N ALA A 219 5.43 7.82 -8.23
CA ALA A 219 5.08 7.10 -9.44
C ALA A 219 5.52 7.87 -10.71
N VAL A 220 5.22 9.17 -10.77
CA VAL A 220 5.65 10.03 -11.89
C VAL A 220 7.17 10.04 -12.02
N ALA A 221 7.91 10.17 -10.91
CA ALA A 221 9.37 10.15 -10.96
C ALA A 221 9.91 8.78 -11.41
N PHE A 222 9.24 7.69 -11.06
CA PHE A 222 9.61 6.34 -11.51
C PHE A 222 9.37 6.15 -13.00
N ASP A 223 8.21 6.55 -13.49
CA ASP A 223 7.82 6.37 -14.88
C ASP A 223 8.62 7.29 -15.85
N ALA A 224 9.02 8.48 -15.38
CA ALA A 224 9.82 9.41 -16.17
C ALA A 224 11.32 9.10 -16.14
N ASP A 225 11.89 8.86 -14.95
CA ASP A 225 13.34 8.85 -14.72
C ASP A 225 13.86 7.55 -14.09
N GLY A 226 12.96 6.58 -13.86
CA GLY A 226 13.27 5.24 -13.33
C GLY A 226 13.43 5.16 -11.82
N ALA A 227 13.65 3.93 -11.34
CA ALA A 227 13.62 3.57 -9.93
C ALA A 227 14.59 4.39 -9.05
N ARG A 228 15.78 4.75 -9.57
CA ARG A 228 16.79 5.49 -8.81
C ARG A 228 16.34 6.93 -8.52
N ALA A 229 15.77 7.60 -9.51
CA ALA A 229 15.25 8.96 -9.34
C ALA A 229 14.02 8.99 -8.45
N ALA A 230 13.17 7.96 -8.52
CA ALA A 230 11.99 7.83 -7.68
C ALA A 230 12.29 7.51 -6.21
N LEU A 231 13.46 6.96 -5.87
CA LEU A 231 13.75 6.43 -4.53
C LEU A 231 13.53 7.44 -3.40
N PRO A 232 13.97 8.72 -3.47
CA PRO A 232 13.68 9.71 -2.43
C PRO A 232 12.19 9.97 -2.27
N HIS A 233 11.45 10.09 -3.37
CA HIS A 233 10.01 10.34 -3.39
C HIS A 233 9.22 9.16 -2.83
N ALA A 234 9.57 7.93 -3.21
CA ALA A 234 8.98 6.70 -2.71
C ALA A 234 9.19 6.54 -1.18
N ARG A 235 10.38 6.92 -0.68
CA ARG A 235 10.66 6.93 0.75
C ARG A 235 9.75 7.89 1.50
N ILE A 236 9.54 9.11 0.96
CA ILE A 236 8.62 10.10 1.53
C ILE A 236 7.18 9.56 1.53
N ALA A 237 6.71 9.03 0.41
CA ALA A 237 5.37 8.47 0.28
C ALA A 237 5.12 7.37 1.32
N LYS A 238 6.06 6.43 1.45
CA LYS A 238 5.99 5.35 2.44
C LYS A 238 6.03 5.86 3.87
N ALA A 239 6.87 6.87 4.16
CA ALA A 239 6.98 7.47 5.49
C ALA A 239 5.64 8.12 5.90
N LEU A 240 5.05 8.95 5.03
CA LEU A 240 3.76 9.60 5.27
C LEU A 240 2.63 8.56 5.41
N ALA A 241 2.57 7.57 4.52
CA ALA A 241 1.57 6.51 4.60
C ALA A 241 1.69 5.71 5.91
N SER A 242 2.92 5.42 6.35
CA SER A 242 3.16 4.68 7.60
C SER A 242 2.83 5.48 8.85
N GLU A 243 2.91 6.80 8.80
CA GLU A 243 2.53 7.70 9.90
C GLU A 243 1.02 7.94 9.94
N TYR A 244 0.44 8.34 8.82
CA TYR A 244 -0.94 8.82 8.75
C TYR A 244 -1.97 7.70 8.63
N GLY A 245 -1.66 6.62 7.92
CA GLY A 245 -2.60 5.52 7.73
C GLY A 245 -3.14 4.93 9.03
N PRO A 246 -2.29 4.56 10.01
CA PRO A 246 -2.75 4.10 11.32
C PRO A 246 -3.63 5.11 12.07
N ILE A 247 -3.30 6.42 11.98
CA ILE A 247 -4.08 7.49 12.64
C ILE A 247 -5.49 7.56 12.05
N VAL A 248 -5.61 7.56 10.72
CA VAL A 248 -6.91 7.56 10.02
C VAL A 248 -7.73 6.33 10.42
N ALA A 249 -7.11 5.16 10.44
CA ALA A 249 -7.76 3.91 10.81
C ALA A 249 -8.28 3.93 12.25
N GLU A 250 -7.49 4.40 13.21
CA GLU A 250 -7.89 4.53 14.61
C GLU A 250 -9.02 5.54 14.79
N ASN A 251 -8.97 6.68 14.09
CA ASN A 251 -10.02 7.68 14.13
C ASN A 251 -11.34 7.14 13.55
N ALA A 252 -11.29 6.33 12.49
CA ALA A 252 -12.48 5.68 11.93
C ALA A 252 -13.14 4.71 12.93
N ILE A 253 -12.34 3.91 13.65
CA ILE A 253 -12.83 3.04 14.71
C ILE A 253 -13.46 3.86 15.84
N HIS A 254 -12.79 4.92 16.28
CA HIS A 254 -13.32 5.82 17.32
C HIS A 254 -14.64 6.47 16.90
N ALA A 255 -14.81 6.83 15.62
CA ALA A 255 -16.06 7.40 15.11
C ALA A 255 -17.25 6.43 15.24
N HIS A 256 -17.01 5.12 15.17
CA HIS A 256 -18.02 4.09 15.39
C HIS A 256 -18.29 3.77 16.88
N GLY A 257 -17.44 4.28 17.80
CA GLY A 257 -17.54 3.98 19.23
C GLY A 257 -17.31 2.48 19.51
N ALA A 258 -18.08 1.92 20.45
CA ALA A 258 -17.96 0.51 20.83
C ALA A 258 -18.19 -0.45 19.63
N MET A 259 -19.03 -0.08 18.68
CA MET A 259 -19.31 -0.90 17.49
C MET A 259 -18.09 -1.03 16.57
N GLY A 260 -17.19 -0.05 16.54
CA GLY A 260 -15.97 -0.10 15.72
C GLY A 260 -15.02 -1.24 16.08
N PHE A 261 -15.17 -1.82 17.27
CA PHE A 261 -14.38 -2.97 17.75
C PHE A 261 -15.08 -4.33 17.51
N THR A 262 -16.27 -4.33 16.92
CA THR A 262 -17.01 -5.57 16.69
C THR A 262 -16.68 -6.16 15.31
N TRP A 263 -16.88 -7.49 15.19
CA TRP A 263 -16.64 -8.20 13.93
C TRP A 263 -17.64 -7.81 12.83
N GLU A 264 -18.85 -7.42 13.22
CA GLU A 264 -19.94 -7.08 12.30
C GLU A 264 -19.63 -5.84 11.46
N VAL A 265 -18.93 -4.86 12.04
CA VAL A 265 -18.53 -3.64 11.31
C VAL A 265 -17.32 -3.89 10.40
N GLY A 266 -16.47 -4.89 10.72
CA GLY A 266 -15.40 -5.35 9.84
C GLY A 266 -14.16 -4.44 9.76
N LEU A 267 -14.07 -3.34 10.52
CA LEU A 267 -12.96 -2.37 10.47
C LEU A 267 -11.61 -2.94 10.95
N HIS A 268 -11.62 -4.07 11.64
CA HIS A 268 -10.40 -4.75 12.10
C HIS A 268 -9.51 -5.23 10.93
N ARG A 269 -10.11 -5.63 9.79
CA ARG A 269 -9.37 -6.11 8.63
C ARG A 269 -8.53 -5.01 7.96
N PRO A 270 -9.10 -3.86 7.52
CA PRO A 270 -8.30 -2.78 6.96
C PRO A 270 -7.33 -2.17 7.98
N LEU A 271 -7.68 -2.13 9.29
CA LEU A 271 -6.73 -1.72 10.33
C LEU A 271 -5.50 -2.65 10.38
N ALA A 272 -5.72 -3.97 10.35
CA ALA A 272 -4.63 -4.95 10.37
C ALA A 272 -3.74 -4.80 9.13
N LEU A 273 -4.34 -4.64 7.94
CA LEU A 273 -3.62 -4.37 6.70
C LEU A 273 -2.76 -3.11 6.80
N ILE A 274 -3.34 -1.98 7.21
CA ILE A 274 -2.64 -0.71 7.34
C ILE A 274 -1.45 -0.85 8.29
N ARG A 275 -1.65 -1.43 9.47
CA ARG A 275 -0.58 -1.60 10.47
C ARG A 275 0.54 -2.53 9.98
N GLN A 276 0.19 -3.62 9.31
CA GLN A 276 1.17 -4.52 8.70
C GLN A 276 1.98 -3.80 7.62
N ARG A 277 1.32 -3.12 6.69
CA ARG A 277 1.96 -2.37 5.60
C ARG A 277 2.81 -1.21 6.12
N ALA A 278 2.37 -0.52 7.17
CA ALA A 278 3.11 0.57 7.81
C ALA A 278 4.45 0.09 8.42
N ALA A 279 4.51 -1.14 8.94
CA ALA A 279 5.72 -1.72 9.51
C ALA A 279 6.63 -2.40 8.46
N THR A 280 6.10 -2.73 7.26
CA THR A 280 6.83 -3.46 6.22
C THR A 280 7.85 -2.54 5.53
N LEU A 281 9.09 -3.02 5.36
CA LEU A 281 10.21 -2.34 4.68
C LEU A 281 10.54 -0.94 5.27
N GLY A 282 10.42 -0.80 6.56
CA GLY A 282 10.74 0.41 7.31
C GLY A 282 9.50 1.05 7.93
N THR A 283 9.63 1.44 9.20
CA THR A 283 8.62 2.22 9.92
C THR A 283 8.72 3.70 9.56
N ALA A 284 7.66 4.48 9.82
CA ALA A 284 7.68 5.94 9.62
C ALA A 284 8.90 6.59 10.26
N ARG A 285 9.21 6.24 11.52
CA ARG A 285 10.36 6.80 12.26
C ARG A 285 11.70 6.50 11.59
N GLN A 286 11.89 5.26 11.10
CA GLN A 286 13.13 4.88 10.41
C GLN A 286 13.30 5.65 9.11
N LEU A 287 12.24 5.68 8.29
CA LEU A 287 12.27 6.36 7.00
C LEU A 287 12.42 7.87 7.13
N MET A 288 11.78 8.49 8.14
CA MET A 288 11.95 9.92 8.43
C MET A 288 13.39 10.25 8.87
N ALA A 289 14.03 9.38 9.69
CA ALA A 289 15.42 9.56 10.07
C ALA A 289 16.34 9.51 8.83
N GLU A 290 16.16 8.52 7.95
CA GLU A 290 16.94 8.41 6.70
C GLU A 290 16.73 9.60 5.75
N ILE A 291 15.50 10.17 5.70
CA ILE A 291 15.21 11.39 4.95
C ILE A 291 16.01 12.56 5.54
N GLY A 292 15.97 12.74 6.86
CA GLY A 292 16.70 13.79 7.56
C GLY A 292 18.22 13.71 7.33
N GLU A 293 18.79 12.53 7.40
CA GLU A 293 20.23 12.30 7.13
C GLU A 293 20.61 12.73 5.70
N THR A 294 19.79 12.36 4.69
CA THR A 294 20.01 12.76 3.29
C THR A 294 20.08 14.28 3.13
N TYR A 295 19.16 15.03 3.78
CA TYR A 295 19.16 16.50 3.72
C TYR A 295 20.30 17.18 4.48
N LEU A 296 20.85 16.51 5.50
CA LEU A 296 21.99 17.04 6.26
C LEU A 296 23.33 16.80 5.55
N GLU A 297 23.43 15.77 4.72
CA GLU A 297 24.65 15.41 3.98
C GLU A 297 24.78 16.17 2.65
N GLU A 298 23.72 16.75 2.11
CA GLU A 298 23.80 17.58 0.90
C GLU A 298 24.51 18.91 1.23
N PRO A 299 25.71 19.18 0.63
CA PRO A 299 26.36 20.47 0.83
C PRO A 299 25.48 21.57 0.21
N ARG A 300 25.16 22.58 1.01
CA ARG A 300 24.44 23.79 0.60
C ARG A 300 25.23 24.63 -0.42
#